data_d9974e8e7a9e7ed02922ba2fb54b70d1
#
_entry.id   d9974e8e7a9e7ed02922ba2fb54b70d1
#
_cell.length_a   1.000
_cell.length_b   1.000
_cell.length_c   1.000
_cell.angle_alpha   90.00
_cell.angle_beta   90.00
_cell.angle_gamma   90.00
#
_symmetry.space_group_name_H-M   'P 1'
#
loop_
_entity.id
_entity.type
_entity.pdbx_description
1 polymer ?
#
loop_
_entity_poly.entity_id
_entity_poly.type
_entity_poly.pdbx_seq_one_letter_code
_entity_poly.pdbx_strand_id
1 'polypeptide(L)'
;MHWPDTIVPIEESLKAFDELVKEGKVRYIGTSNDTAYGLTKANETSKNKDIVRFESIQNNFSLLNPRFLDELSTVCKNEKISLLPYSPIGGGVLSGKYNNSFYPDDARFSAYMKHENPRVQAQATRFVNDKTKAATIKYLELAKEYGISPVTLAVAYSKHFDFVASTIIGARKVEQLDESLAAFKFKIDDELMKKIEEIQKDILYPMG
;
A
#
# COMPACT_ATOMS: atom_id res chain seq x y z
N MET A 1 0.88 -1.24 15.66
CA MET A 1 2.07 -2.13 15.54
C MET A 1 2.66 -1.94 14.14
N HIS A 2 3.99 -1.68 13.99
CA HIS A 2 4.59 -1.36 12.68
C HIS A 2 4.99 -2.61 11.88
N TRP A 3 5.49 -3.62 12.55
CA TRP A 3 5.81 -4.94 12.01
C TRP A 3 5.40 -6.02 13.00
N PRO A 4 4.89 -7.16 12.53
CA PRO A 4 4.70 -8.32 13.40
C PRO A 4 6.03 -8.75 14.04
N ASP A 5 5.99 -9.06 15.33
CA ASP A 5 7.12 -9.67 16.01
C ASP A 5 6.97 -11.21 15.96
N THR A 6 8.04 -11.90 15.61
CA THR A 6 8.03 -13.37 15.52
C THR A 6 8.50 -14.06 16.81
N ILE A 7 8.97 -13.28 17.79
CA ILE A 7 9.53 -13.78 19.06
C ILE A 7 8.55 -13.49 20.19
N VAL A 8 8.06 -12.23 20.28
CA VAL A 8 7.12 -11.80 21.33
C VAL A 8 5.71 -12.28 20.96
N PRO A 9 5.04 -13.01 21.85
CA PRO A 9 3.65 -13.40 21.63
C PRO A 9 2.74 -12.19 21.43
N ILE A 10 1.85 -12.26 20.44
CA ILE A 10 0.94 -11.15 20.10
C ILE A 10 0.09 -10.69 21.29
N GLU A 11 -0.24 -11.59 22.22
CA GLU A 11 -0.98 -11.27 23.45
C GLU A 11 -0.27 -10.22 24.30
N GLU A 12 1.06 -10.26 24.41
CA GLU A 12 1.82 -9.27 25.18
C GLU A 12 1.72 -7.88 24.55
N SER A 13 1.89 -7.80 23.24
CA SER A 13 1.73 -6.54 22.50
C SER A 13 0.32 -5.97 22.63
N LEU A 14 -0.70 -6.83 22.54
CA LEU A 14 -2.10 -6.41 22.65
C LEU A 14 -2.42 -5.92 24.05
N LYS A 15 -1.89 -6.54 25.11
CA LYS A 15 -2.05 -6.08 26.52
C LYS A 15 -1.45 -4.68 26.70
N ALA A 16 -0.25 -4.44 26.17
CA ALA A 16 0.37 -3.12 26.25
C ALA A 16 -0.46 -2.05 25.51
N PHE A 17 -1.03 -2.37 24.35
CA PHE A 17 -1.95 -1.47 23.65
C PHE A 17 -3.27 -1.26 24.42
N ASP A 18 -3.79 -2.29 25.06
CA ASP A 18 -5.00 -2.23 25.87
C ASP A 18 -4.84 -1.26 27.06
N GLU A 19 -3.67 -1.28 27.72
CA GLU A 19 -3.33 -0.31 28.77
C GLU A 19 -3.35 1.13 28.22
N LEU A 20 -2.75 1.38 27.06
CA LEU A 20 -2.75 2.72 26.44
C LEU A 20 -4.16 3.21 26.10
N VAL A 21 -5.04 2.31 25.68
CA VAL A 21 -6.45 2.66 25.42
C VAL A 21 -7.19 2.93 26.74
N LYS A 22 -7.02 2.10 27.78
CA LYS A 22 -7.62 2.31 29.10
C LYS A 22 -7.16 3.59 29.76
N GLU A 23 -5.91 3.99 29.57
CA GLU A 23 -5.37 5.27 30.04
C GLU A 23 -5.87 6.49 29.20
N GLY A 24 -6.64 6.26 28.14
CA GLY A 24 -7.14 7.31 27.27
C GLY A 24 -6.10 7.97 26.35
N LYS A 25 -4.88 7.40 26.28
CA LYS A 25 -3.80 7.90 25.41
C LYS A 25 -4.04 7.60 23.93
N VAL A 26 -4.75 6.51 23.64
CA VAL A 26 -5.07 6.03 22.31
C VAL A 26 -6.55 5.65 22.26
N ARG A 27 -7.25 5.91 21.15
CA ARG A 27 -8.65 5.51 20.98
C ARG A 27 -8.79 4.19 20.24
N TYR A 28 -8.00 3.97 19.20
CA TYR A 28 -8.02 2.78 18.35
C TYR A 28 -6.59 2.37 18.03
N ILE A 29 -6.38 1.09 17.81
CA ILE A 29 -5.08 0.53 17.43
C ILE A 29 -5.17 -0.14 16.05
N GLY A 30 -4.03 -0.25 15.39
CA GLY A 30 -3.89 -0.93 14.11
C GLY A 30 -2.56 -1.63 13.97
N THR A 31 -2.49 -2.53 13.00
CA THR A 31 -1.25 -3.21 12.62
C THR A 31 -0.75 -2.72 11.25
N SER A 32 0.48 -3.06 10.90
CA SER A 32 1.07 -2.76 9.60
C SER A 32 1.96 -3.90 9.13
N ASN A 33 2.03 -4.10 7.81
CA ASN A 33 2.84 -5.14 7.19
C ASN A 33 2.54 -6.55 7.70
N ASP A 34 1.31 -6.76 8.11
CA ASP A 34 0.86 -8.02 8.66
C ASP A 34 0.32 -8.96 7.58
N THR A 35 0.22 -10.23 7.93
CA THR A 35 -0.35 -11.28 7.10
C THR A 35 -1.82 -11.54 7.46
N ALA A 36 -2.54 -12.28 6.63
CA ALA A 36 -3.91 -12.73 6.93
C ALA A 36 -3.93 -13.55 8.24
N TYR A 37 -2.96 -14.45 8.40
CA TYR A 37 -2.82 -15.25 9.63
C TYR A 37 -2.55 -14.37 10.85
N GLY A 38 -1.57 -13.44 10.76
CA GLY A 38 -1.18 -12.59 11.90
C GLY A 38 -2.33 -11.71 12.38
N LEU A 39 -3.01 -11.04 11.45
CA LEU A 39 -4.16 -10.19 11.77
C LEU A 39 -5.33 -10.98 12.38
N THR A 40 -5.70 -12.12 11.79
CA THR A 40 -6.76 -12.98 12.31
C THR A 40 -6.40 -13.51 13.69
N LYS A 41 -5.16 -13.99 13.88
CA LYS A 41 -4.68 -14.50 15.17
C LYS A 41 -4.69 -13.42 16.25
N ALA A 42 -4.29 -12.20 15.92
CA ALA A 42 -4.32 -11.07 16.84
C ALA A 42 -5.74 -10.78 17.32
N ASN A 43 -6.70 -10.66 16.38
CA ASN A 43 -8.08 -10.33 16.72
C ASN A 43 -8.81 -11.48 17.45
N GLU A 44 -8.54 -12.74 17.10
CA GLU A 44 -9.02 -13.89 17.89
C GLU A 44 -8.44 -13.88 19.31
N THR A 45 -7.16 -13.52 19.48
CA THR A 45 -6.55 -13.39 20.81
C THR A 45 -7.24 -12.27 21.59
N SER A 46 -7.48 -11.12 20.97
CA SER A 46 -8.19 -10.00 21.59
C SER A 46 -9.58 -10.39 22.07
N LYS A 47 -10.35 -11.08 21.23
CA LYS A 47 -11.69 -11.57 21.55
C LYS A 47 -11.69 -12.55 22.74
N ASN A 48 -10.75 -13.51 22.74
CA ASN A 48 -10.67 -14.53 23.78
C ASN A 48 -10.19 -13.97 25.14
N LYS A 49 -9.48 -12.84 25.13
CA LYS A 49 -8.92 -12.20 26.33
C LYS A 49 -9.71 -10.96 26.77
N ASP A 50 -10.73 -10.57 26.01
CA ASP A 50 -11.52 -9.36 26.25
C ASP A 50 -10.66 -8.09 26.35
N ILE A 51 -9.75 -7.92 25.40
CA ILE A 51 -8.85 -6.76 25.26
C ILE A 51 -9.00 -6.10 23.89
N VAL A 52 -8.39 -4.92 23.70
CA VAL A 52 -8.48 -4.16 22.44
C VAL A 52 -8.05 -4.99 21.23
N ARG A 53 -8.68 -4.77 20.11
CA ARG A 53 -8.38 -5.41 18.83
C ARG A 53 -7.82 -4.42 17.81
N PHE A 54 -7.20 -4.92 16.75
CA PHE A 54 -6.83 -4.08 15.61
C PHE A 54 -8.09 -3.72 14.79
N GLU A 55 -8.30 -2.41 14.60
CA GLU A 55 -9.40 -1.85 13.81
C GLU A 55 -8.95 -1.45 12.39
N SER A 56 -7.65 -1.37 12.16
CA SER A 56 -7.09 -1.05 10.86
C SER A 56 -5.81 -1.83 10.59
N ILE A 57 -5.52 -2.00 9.29
CA ILE A 57 -4.24 -2.51 8.81
C ILE A 57 -3.64 -1.53 7.81
N GLN A 58 -2.35 -1.24 7.93
CA GLN A 58 -1.62 -0.40 6.99
C GLN A 58 -0.61 -1.25 6.22
N ASN A 59 -0.93 -1.58 4.96
CA ASN A 59 -0.07 -2.41 4.11
C ASN A 59 0.21 -1.72 2.77
N ASN A 60 1.30 -2.15 2.12
CA ASN A 60 1.58 -1.77 0.75
C ASN A 60 0.46 -2.30 -0.16
N PHE A 61 -0.20 -1.38 -0.85
CA PHE A 61 -1.24 -1.75 -1.82
C PHE A 61 -1.26 -0.74 -2.97
N SER A 62 -1.05 -1.23 -4.18
CA SER A 62 -0.97 -0.40 -5.39
C SER A 62 -1.16 -1.27 -6.64
N LEU A 63 -1.23 -0.63 -7.83
CA LEU A 63 -1.21 -1.32 -9.13
C LEU A 63 0.00 -2.26 -9.31
N LEU A 64 1.15 -1.96 -8.66
CA LEU A 64 2.35 -2.80 -8.70
C LEU A 64 2.38 -3.88 -7.60
N ASN A 65 1.52 -3.78 -6.61
CA ASN A 65 1.42 -4.74 -5.51
C ASN A 65 -0.03 -4.99 -5.11
N PRO A 66 -0.79 -5.76 -5.90
CA PRO A 66 -2.18 -6.09 -5.61
C PRO A 66 -2.36 -7.24 -4.60
N ARG A 67 -1.30 -7.81 -4.03
CA ARG A 67 -1.33 -9.02 -3.16
C ARG A 67 -2.30 -8.96 -1.99
N PHE A 68 -2.65 -7.76 -1.55
CA PHE A 68 -3.66 -7.58 -0.50
C PHE A 68 -5.01 -8.21 -0.87
N LEU A 69 -5.30 -8.29 -2.18
CA LEU A 69 -6.53 -8.89 -2.70
C LEU A 69 -6.56 -10.42 -2.55
N ASP A 70 -5.41 -11.09 -2.41
CA ASP A 70 -5.33 -12.54 -2.37
C ASP A 70 -6.02 -13.11 -1.12
N GLU A 71 -5.75 -12.55 0.07
CA GLU A 71 -6.28 -13.04 1.34
C GLU A 71 -6.76 -11.91 2.27
N LEU A 72 -5.94 -10.86 2.46
CA LEU A 72 -6.20 -9.82 3.45
C LEU A 72 -7.49 -9.03 3.18
N SER A 73 -7.89 -8.86 1.94
CA SER A 73 -9.17 -8.24 1.58
C SER A 73 -10.36 -9.02 2.16
N THR A 74 -10.30 -10.34 2.15
CA THR A 74 -11.31 -11.23 2.74
C THR A 74 -11.34 -11.09 4.26
N VAL A 75 -10.16 -11.06 4.91
CA VAL A 75 -10.06 -10.83 6.35
C VAL A 75 -10.67 -9.48 6.73
N CYS A 76 -10.30 -8.41 5.99
CA CYS A 76 -10.84 -7.07 6.24
C CYS A 76 -12.36 -7.03 6.17
N LYS A 77 -12.96 -7.65 5.15
CA LYS A 77 -14.42 -7.71 4.99
C LYS A 77 -15.10 -8.49 6.12
N ASN A 78 -14.59 -9.67 6.45
CA ASN A 78 -15.17 -10.54 7.47
C ASN A 78 -15.03 -9.96 8.87
N GLU A 79 -13.86 -9.40 9.19
CA GLU A 79 -13.54 -8.84 10.48
C GLU A 79 -13.93 -7.35 10.63
N LYS A 80 -14.44 -6.72 9.57
CA LYS A 80 -14.76 -5.28 9.54
C LYS A 80 -13.56 -4.41 9.90
N ILE A 81 -12.40 -4.74 9.34
CA ILE A 81 -11.14 -4.01 9.49
C ILE A 81 -10.93 -3.17 8.23
N SER A 82 -10.41 -1.97 8.39
CA SER A 82 -10.12 -1.09 7.25
C SER A 82 -8.65 -1.12 6.85
N LEU A 83 -8.39 -1.17 5.54
CA LEU A 83 -7.06 -0.94 4.98
C LEU A 83 -6.74 0.55 4.88
N LEU A 84 -5.51 0.90 5.23
CA LEU A 84 -4.86 2.18 4.95
C LEU A 84 -3.70 1.91 3.98
N PRO A 85 -3.90 1.97 2.65
CA PRO A 85 -2.84 1.69 1.69
C PRO A 85 -1.70 2.69 1.80
N TYR A 86 -0.45 2.23 1.92
CA TYR A 86 0.72 3.07 1.74
C TYR A 86 1.40 2.81 0.39
N SER A 87 2.15 3.78 -0.10
CA SER A 87 2.81 3.76 -1.42
C SER A 87 1.87 3.50 -2.60
N PRO A 88 0.72 4.16 -2.71
CA PRO A 88 -0.24 3.93 -3.79
C PRO A 88 0.37 4.15 -5.18
N ILE A 89 1.38 5.03 -5.30
CA ILE A 89 2.12 5.31 -6.54
C ILE A 89 3.46 4.56 -6.62
N GLY A 90 3.64 3.48 -5.81
CA GLY A 90 4.88 2.70 -5.80
C GLY A 90 6.12 3.53 -5.45
N GLY A 91 6.02 4.50 -4.50
CA GLY A 91 7.11 5.41 -4.17
C GLY A 91 7.51 6.35 -5.33
N GLY A 92 6.62 6.56 -6.28
CA GLY A 92 6.82 7.38 -7.46
C GLY A 92 7.14 6.58 -8.74
N VAL A 93 7.20 5.25 -8.69
CA VAL A 93 7.47 4.42 -9.88
C VAL A 93 6.34 4.57 -10.89
N LEU A 94 5.10 4.53 -10.46
CA LEU A 94 3.92 4.65 -11.33
C LEU A 94 3.75 6.03 -11.98
N SER A 95 4.56 7.04 -11.63
CA SER A 95 4.62 8.28 -12.40
C SER A 95 5.46 8.16 -13.69
N GLY A 96 6.14 7.02 -13.90
CA GLY A 96 7.02 6.79 -15.04
C GLY A 96 8.43 7.37 -14.91
N LYS A 97 8.72 8.16 -13.87
CA LYS A 97 10.01 8.88 -13.75
C LYS A 97 11.24 7.97 -13.63
N TYR A 98 11.06 6.69 -13.30
CA TYR A 98 12.15 5.71 -13.23
C TYR A 98 12.23 4.82 -14.49
N ASN A 99 11.40 5.05 -15.49
CA ASN A 99 11.43 4.31 -16.76
C ASN A 99 12.48 4.83 -17.74
N ASN A 100 13.01 6.03 -17.52
CA ASN A 100 14.06 6.64 -18.33
C ASN A 100 15.45 6.14 -17.91
N SER A 101 16.44 6.32 -18.78
CA SER A 101 17.85 5.97 -18.51
C SER A 101 18.46 6.79 -17.37
N PHE A 102 17.96 8.01 -17.15
CA PHE A 102 18.40 8.89 -16.07
C PHE A 102 17.26 9.11 -15.08
N TYR A 103 17.50 8.75 -13.82
CA TYR A 103 16.56 9.01 -12.74
C TYR A 103 16.76 10.42 -12.19
N PRO A 104 15.68 11.15 -11.83
CA PRO A 104 15.82 12.47 -11.21
C PRO A 104 16.62 12.38 -9.91
N ASP A 105 17.65 13.21 -9.76
CA ASP A 105 18.53 13.18 -8.58
C ASP A 105 17.79 13.45 -7.26
N ASP A 106 16.74 14.27 -7.32
CA ASP A 106 15.89 14.59 -6.17
C ASP A 106 14.84 13.51 -5.89
N ALA A 107 14.79 12.41 -6.65
CA ALA A 107 13.82 11.34 -6.43
C ALA A 107 14.26 10.39 -5.31
N ARG A 108 13.28 9.85 -4.56
CA ARG A 108 13.51 8.98 -3.40
C ARG A 108 14.45 7.83 -3.70
N PHE A 109 14.15 7.06 -4.73
CA PHE A 109 14.91 5.84 -5.02
C PHE A 109 16.25 6.12 -5.70
N SER A 110 16.44 7.27 -6.32
CA SER A 110 17.76 7.72 -6.79
C SER A 110 18.72 7.92 -5.61
N ALA A 111 18.25 8.53 -4.52
CA ALA A 111 19.01 8.67 -3.29
C ALA A 111 19.25 7.30 -2.60
N TYR A 112 18.23 6.42 -2.58
CA TYR A 112 18.34 5.09 -1.96
C TYR A 112 19.32 4.18 -2.70
N MET A 113 19.39 4.22 -4.02
CA MET A 113 20.34 3.45 -4.82
C MET A 113 21.80 3.87 -4.58
N LYS A 114 22.03 5.13 -4.22
CA LYS A 114 23.35 5.69 -3.90
C LYS A 114 23.70 5.60 -2.40
N HIS A 115 22.80 5.04 -1.57
CA HIS A 115 22.97 4.99 -0.11
C HIS A 115 24.01 3.92 0.28
N GLU A 116 24.82 4.18 1.31
CA GLU A 116 25.87 3.27 1.79
C GLU A 116 25.30 1.98 2.41
N ASN A 117 24.10 2.03 2.99
CA ASN A 117 23.46 0.88 3.63
C ASN A 117 22.79 -0.03 2.58
N PRO A 118 23.24 -1.32 2.45
CA PRO A 118 22.68 -2.27 1.49
C PRO A 118 21.17 -2.54 1.66
N ARG A 119 20.63 -2.42 2.88
CA ARG A 119 19.18 -2.59 3.11
C ARG A 119 18.37 -1.48 2.45
N VAL A 120 18.89 -0.24 2.45
CA VAL A 120 18.26 0.90 1.79
C VAL A 120 18.33 0.72 0.26
N GLN A 121 19.45 0.26 -0.27
CA GLN A 121 19.59 -0.08 -1.69
C GLN A 121 18.61 -1.20 -2.10
N ALA A 122 18.50 -2.26 -1.29
CA ALA A 122 17.57 -3.37 -1.54
C ALA A 122 16.10 -2.88 -1.56
N GLN A 123 15.75 -1.91 -0.72
CA GLN A 123 14.42 -1.30 -0.77
C GLN A 123 14.18 -0.58 -2.10
N ALA A 124 15.17 0.17 -2.62
CA ALA A 124 15.04 0.80 -3.93
C ALA A 124 14.85 -0.23 -5.04
N THR A 125 15.67 -1.30 -5.04
CA THR A 125 15.62 -2.37 -6.05
C THR A 125 14.28 -3.11 -6.04
N ARG A 126 13.66 -3.30 -4.87
CA ARG A 126 12.31 -3.88 -4.77
C ARG A 126 11.28 -3.06 -5.53
N PHE A 127 11.35 -1.73 -5.45
CA PHE A 127 10.40 -0.83 -6.12
C PHE A 127 10.78 -0.52 -7.56
N VAL A 128 12.08 -0.44 -7.87
CA VAL A 128 12.59 -0.06 -9.20
C VAL A 128 13.37 -1.25 -9.78
N ASN A 129 12.70 -2.07 -10.55
CA ASN A 129 13.25 -3.23 -11.25
C ASN A 129 12.60 -3.36 -12.63
N ASP A 130 13.07 -4.29 -13.45
CA ASP A 130 12.59 -4.42 -14.83
C ASP A 130 11.10 -4.78 -14.91
N LYS A 131 10.58 -5.60 -13.98
CA LYS A 131 9.16 -5.97 -13.95
C LYS A 131 8.28 -4.77 -13.59
N THR A 132 8.68 -3.98 -12.59
CA THR A 132 7.93 -2.78 -12.20
C THR A 132 7.95 -1.72 -13.31
N LYS A 133 9.07 -1.56 -14.01
CA LYS A 133 9.19 -0.68 -15.16
C LYS A 133 8.29 -1.13 -16.32
N ALA A 134 8.31 -2.42 -16.66
CA ALA A 134 7.46 -2.98 -17.71
C ALA A 134 5.96 -2.80 -17.39
N ALA A 135 5.55 -3.10 -16.15
CA ALA A 135 4.18 -2.87 -15.71
C ALA A 135 3.82 -1.38 -15.75
N THR A 136 4.74 -0.50 -15.33
CA THR A 136 4.51 0.94 -15.34
C THR A 136 4.25 1.45 -16.77
N ILE A 137 4.98 0.99 -17.78
CA ILE A 137 4.74 1.39 -19.19
C ILE A 137 3.28 1.11 -19.57
N LYS A 138 2.76 -0.08 -19.28
CA LYS A 138 1.37 -0.45 -19.57
C LYS A 138 0.37 0.46 -18.83
N TYR A 139 0.63 0.82 -17.59
CA TYR A 139 -0.23 1.74 -16.83
C TYR A 139 -0.13 3.19 -17.33
N LEU A 140 1.02 3.64 -17.84
CA LEU A 140 1.15 4.94 -18.49
C LEU A 140 0.29 5.00 -19.79
N GLU A 141 0.33 3.95 -20.60
CA GLU A 141 -0.48 3.83 -21.81
C GLU A 141 -1.97 3.81 -21.47
N LEU A 142 -2.37 3.02 -20.47
CA LEU A 142 -3.75 2.95 -20.02
C LEU A 142 -4.25 4.30 -19.47
N ALA A 143 -3.46 4.99 -18.66
CA ALA A 143 -3.82 6.32 -18.15
C ALA A 143 -3.99 7.34 -19.28
N LYS A 144 -3.12 7.28 -20.31
CA LYS A 144 -3.21 8.12 -21.51
C LYS A 144 -4.50 7.85 -22.30
N GLU A 145 -4.88 6.59 -22.46
CA GLU A 145 -6.13 6.18 -23.15
C GLU A 145 -7.36 6.80 -22.45
N TYR A 146 -7.36 6.86 -21.12
CA TYR A 146 -8.44 7.44 -20.33
C TYR A 146 -8.28 8.96 -20.07
N GLY A 147 -7.28 9.61 -20.64
CA GLY A 147 -7.08 11.06 -20.53
C GLY A 147 -6.76 11.54 -19.11
N ILE A 148 -6.15 10.70 -18.28
CA ILE A 148 -5.80 11.01 -16.89
C ILE A 148 -4.30 10.87 -16.62
N SER A 149 -3.84 11.49 -15.52
CA SER A 149 -2.49 11.25 -15.02
C SER A 149 -2.34 9.80 -14.52
N PRO A 150 -1.18 9.15 -14.76
CA PRO A 150 -0.88 7.84 -14.19
C PRO A 150 -0.87 7.84 -12.65
N VAL A 151 -0.53 8.97 -12.02
CA VAL A 151 -0.62 9.15 -10.57
C VAL A 151 -2.08 9.13 -10.14
N THR A 152 -2.97 9.82 -10.88
CA THR A 152 -4.42 9.79 -10.64
C THR A 152 -4.96 8.37 -10.74
N LEU A 153 -4.60 7.62 -11.80
CA LEU A 153 -5.00 6.21 -11.95
C LEU A 153 -4.55 5.36 -10.76
N ALA A 154 -3.29 5.49 -10.36
CA ALA A 154 -2.70 4.69 -9.28
C ALA A 154 -3.36 4.96 -7.90
N VAL A 155 -3.61 6.22 -7.59
CA VAL A 155 -4.31 6.60 -6.34
C VAL A 155 -5.79 6.19 -6.40
N ALA A 156 -6.45 6.37 -7.55
CA ALA A 156 -7.84 5.94 -7.74
C ALA A 156 -7.99 4.43 -7.55
N TYR A 157 -7.07 3.61 -8.08
CA TYR A 157 -7.05 2.17 -7.86
C TYR A 157 -6.94 1.82 -6.37
N SER A 158 -5.97 2.40 -5.66
CA SER A 158 -5.75 2.05 -4.26
C SER A 158 -6.92 2.42 -3.34
N LYS A 159 -7.75 3.40 -3.70
CA LYS A 159 -8.94 3.81 -2.94
C LYS A 159 -10.24 3.17 -3.42
N HIS A 160 -10.22 2.44 -4.53
CA HIS A 160 -11.44 1.94 -5.20
C HIS A 160 -12.24 0.95 -4.34
N PHE A 161 -11.56 0.16 -3.53
CA PHE A 161 -12.14 -0.98 -2.82
C PHE A 161 -12.85 -0.57 -1.53
N ASP A 162 -13.97 -1.24 -1.22
CA ASP A 162 -14.84 -0.99 -0.06
C ASP A 162 -14.16 -1.18 1.31
N PHE A 163 -13.13 -2.02 1.37
CA PHE A 163 -12.33 -2.24 2.57
C PHE A 163 -11.26 -1.15 2.81
N VAL A 164 -11.09 -0.18 1.90
CA VAL A 164 -10.13 0.91 2.06
C VAL A 164 -10.79 2.11 2.72
N ALA A 165 -10.33 2.46 3.92
CA ALA A 165 -10.83 3.64 4.62
C ALA A 165 -10.21 4.94 4.08
N SER A 166 -8.89 4.95 3.85
CA SER A 166 -8.18 6.12 3.36
C SER A 166 -6.82 5.73 2.77
N THR A 167 -6.54 6.20 1.56
CA THR A 167 -5.24 6.01 0.91
C THR A 167 -4.22 7.02 1.41
N ILE A 168 -3.06 6.55 1.86
CA ILE A 168 -1.97 7.40 2.36
C ILE A 168 -1.16 7.91 1.18
N ILE A 169 -1.23 9.20 0.92
CA ILE A 169 -0.43 9.88 -0.09
C ILE A 169 0.68 10.70 0.55
N GLY A 170 1.71 11.02 -0.22
CA GLY A 170 2.79 11.91 0.18
C GLY A 170 3.34 12.67 -1.01
N ALA A 171 3.63 13.95 -0.82
CA ALA A 171 4.22 14.81 -1.82
C ALA A 171 5.44 15.56 -1.24
N ARG A 172 6.42 15.86 -2.09
CA ARG A 172 7.58 16.70 -1.75
C ARG A 172 7.39 18.13 -2.24
N LYS A 173 6.51 18.31 -3.22
CA LYS A 173 6.15 19.61 -3.82
C LYS A 173 4.64 19.70 -3.92
N VAL A 174 4.10 20.90 -3.78
CA VAL A 174 2.64 21.14 -3.77
C VAL A 174 1.99 20.68 -5.07
N GLU A 175 2.64 20.88 -6.21
CA GLU A 175 2.14 20.52 -7.54
C GLU A 175 1.90 19.01 -7.70
N GLN A 176 2.60 18.18 -6.91
CA GLN A 176 2.39 16.71 -6.90
C GLN A 176 1.08 16.30 -6.22
N LEU A 177 0.46 17.19 -5.44
CA LEU A 177 -0.83 16.93 -4.82
C LEU A 177 -1.98 16.97 -5.81
N ASP A 178 -1.91 17.81 -6.84
CA ASP A 178 -3.00 18.01 -7.80
C ASP A 178 -3.40 16.69 -8.47
N GLU A 179 -2.42 15.92 -8.95
CA GLU A 179 -2.66 14.62 -9.58
C GLU A 179 -3.23 13.58 -8.58
N SER A 180 -2.72 13.58 -7.34
CA SER A 180 -3.21 12.67 -6.30
C SER A 180 -4.62 13.02 -5.85
N LEU A 181 -4.94 14.31 -5.73
CA LEU A 181 -6.26 14.80 -5.34
C LEU A 181 -7.29 14.65 -6.45
N ALA A 182 -6.88 14.73 -7.71
CA ALA A 182 -7.77 14.44 -8.86
C ALA A 182 -8.40 13.04 -8.78
N ALA A 183 -7.72 12.08 -8.15
CA ALA A 183 -8.25 10.74 -7.91
C ALA A 183 -9.54 10.72 -7.06
N PHE A 184 -9.82 11.76 -6.28
CA PHE A 184 -11.07 11.88 -5.52
C PHE A 184 -12.32 11.94 -6.42
N LYS A 185 -12.18 12.60 -7.56
CA LYS A 185 -13.27 12.79 -8.53
C LYS A 185 -13.31 11.68 -9.58
N PHE A 186 -12.20 10.95 -9.75
CA PHE A 186 -12.09 9.89 -10.73
C PHE A 186 -12.62 8.56 -10.17
N LYS A 187 -13.52 7.92 -10.93
CA LYS A 187 -14.06 6.60 -10.62
C LYS A 187 -13.55 5.60 -11.64
N ILE A 188 -13.09 4.45 -11.17
CA ILE A 188 -12.76 3.31 -12.01
C ILE A 188 -14.06 2.55 -12.27
N ASP A 189 -14.42 2.45 -13.53
CA ASP A 189 -15.54 1.62 -13.99
C ASP A 189 -15.09 0.17 -14.24
N ASP A 190 -16.04 -0.69 -14.57
CA ASP A 190 -15.79 -2.13 -14.77
C ASP A 190 -14.87 -2.38 -15.97
N GLU A 191 -14.93 -1.55 -17.02
CA GLU A 191 -14.09 -1.70 -18.21
C GLU A 191 -12.62 -1.37 -17.88
N LEU A 192 -12.38 -0.25 -17.21
CA LEU A 192 -11.05 0.12 -16.77
C LEU A 192 -10.49 -0.88 -15.77
N MET A 193 -11.30 -1.37 -14.81
CA MET A 193 -10.87 -2.39 -13.87
C MET A 193 -10.45 -3.68 -14.58
N LYS A 194 -11.20 -4.12 -15.58
CA LYS A 194 -10.85 -5.30 -16.39
C LYS A 194 -9.49 -5.13 -17.09
N LYS A 195 -9.22 -3.96 -17.69
CA LYS A 195 -7.92 -3.66 -18.32
C LYS A 195 -6.77 -3.65 -17.29
N ILE A 196 -7.01 -3.14 -16.08
CA ILE A 196 -6.04 -3.19 -14.98
C ILE A 196 -5.74 -4.65 -14.60
N GLU A 197 -6.76 -5.48 -14.45
CA GLU A 197 -6.62 -6.90 -14.13
C GLU A 197 -5.87 -7.68 -15.22
N GLU A 198 -6.08 -7.36 -16.50
CA GLU A 198 -5.34 -7.94 -17.62
C GLU A 198 -3.84 -7.63 -17.51
N ILE A 199 -3.48 -6.39 -17.19
CA ILE A 199 -2.08 -6.01 -16.95
C ILE A 199 -1.50 -6.78 -15.75
N GLN A 200 -2.27 -6.91 -14.66
CA GLN A 200 -1.85 -7.65 -13.46
C GLN A 200 -1.65 -9.14 -13.71
N LYS A 201 -2.47 -9.75 -14.58
CA LYS A 201 -2.33 -11.16 -15.00
C LYS A 201 -1.11 -11.38 -15.89
N ASP A 202 -0.80 -10.42 -16.77
CA ASP A 202 0.37 -10.49 -17.66
C ASP A 202 1.69 -10.32 -16.89
N ILE A 203 1.73 -9.43 -15.90
CA ILE A 203 2.91 -9.16 -15.07
C ILE A 203 2.55 -9.38 -13.59
N LEU A 204 2.62 -10.62 -13.15
CA LEU A 204 2.29 -11.00 -11.77
C LEU A 204 3.30 -10.43 -10.78
N TYR A 205 2.79 -9.74 -9.75
CA TYR A 205 3.53 -9.25 -8.58
C TYR A 205 4.86 -8.57 -8.93
N PRO A 206 4.84 -7.49 -9.72
CA PRO A 206 6.08 -6.87 -10.21
C PRO A 206 7.01 -6.37 -9.10
N MET A 207 6.49 -6.13 -7.90
CA MET A 207 7.31 -5.77 -6.73
C MET A 207 7.85 -6.97 -5.93
N GLY A 208 7.62 -8.18 -6.37
CA GLY A 208 8.09 -9.40 -5.70
C GLY A 208 7.17 -9.93 -4.63
#